data_c822d95e661d802b4eb976b683afd2e5
#
_entry.id   c822d95e661d802b4eb976b683afd2e5
#
_cell.length_a   1.000
_cell.length_b   1.000
_cell.length_c   1.000
_cell.angle_alpha   90.00
_cell.angle_beta   90.00
_cell.angle_gamma   90.00
#
_symmetry.space_group_name_H-M   'P 1'
#
loop_
_entity.id
_entity.type
_entity.pdbx_description
1 polymer ?
#
loop_
_entity_poly.entity_id
_entity_poly.type
_entity_poly.pdbx_seq_one_letter_code
_entity_poly.pdbx_strand_id
1 'polypeptide(L)'
;MIENKENKVNEKEEKQREIFERLNKIDLTNEVDKKMNLTYLSWAKAWQILKNNYPSADYKIYKNLIKTEEEYIREDKDSGVKKITRTTYEQEIPYFTDGKTCFVRVGVTIDGIEYIEELPVMDNKNNAVRLEAVTSTLVNKSCYRAFVKACAKHGLGLYIYAGEDLPEDKKIDMKALIKEANMQKVSAEPKKDEDFNILKETLINKVLNEQSNPSWNENITNELFNYISITAGKPLSQLSNNYQDISNITKILYLFQKLEEKNL
;
A
#
# COMPACT_ATOMS: atom_id res chain seq x y z
N MET A 1 32.25 22.53 -24.17
CA MET A 1 30.81 22.18 -24.19
C MET A 1 30.50 20.87 -23.48
N ILE A 2 31.38 19.88 -23.47
CA ILE A 2 31.19 18.56 -22.79
C ILE A 2 31.35 18.74 -21.27
N GLU A 3 32.39 19.40 -20.80
CA GLU A 3 32.63 19.69 -19.36
C GLU A 3 31.46 20.43 -18.65
N ASN A 4 30.79 21.35 -19.34
CA ASN A 4 29.64 22.07 -18.79
C ASN A 4 28.36 21.18 -18.68
N LYS A 5 28.27 20.08 -19.44
CA LYS A 5 27.16 19.13 -19.33
C LYS A 5 27.38 18.14 -18.18
N GLU A 6 28.61 17.66 -18.01
CA GLU A 6 28.97 16.74 -16.93
C GLU A 6 28.84 17.42 -15.54
N ASN A 7 29.28 18.66 -15.40
CA ASN A 7 29.11 19.42 -14.16
C ASN A 7 27.62 19.65 -13.80
N LYS A 8 26.76 19.94 -14.78
CA LYS A 8 25.32 20.11 -14.55
C LYS A 8 24.60 18.80 -14.19
N VAL A 9 25.06 17.66 -14.72
CA VAL A 9 24.53 16.34 -14.38
C VAL A 9 24.90 16.00 -12.93
N ASN A 10 26.15 16.18 -12.54
CA ASN A 10 26.62 15.95 -11.18
C ASN A 10 25.90 16.81 -10.13
N GLU A 11 25.69 18.09 -10.42
CA GLU A 11 24.94 19.01 -9.53
C GLU A 11 23.48 18.57 -9.36
N LYS A 12 22.85 18.06 -10.42
CA LYS A 12 21.47 17.55 -10.35
C LYS A 12 21.37 16.27 -9.52
N GLU A 13 22.30 15.34 -9.70
CA GLU A 13 22.34 14.08 -8.96
C GLU A 13 22.60 14.31 -7.47
N GLU A 14 23.52 15.23 -7.14
CA GLU A 14 23.80 15.60 -5.77
C GLU A 14 22.58 16.21 -5.08
N LYS A 15 21.87 17.11 -5.77
CA LYS A 15 20.64 17.72 -5.30
C LYS A 15 19.51 16.69 -5.08
N GLN A 16 19.38 15.72 -5.99
CA GLN A 16 18.43 14.60 -5.84
C GLN A 16 18.73 13.78 -4.59
N ARG A 17 20.00 13.49 -4.33
CA ARG A 17 20.45 12.75 -3.16
C ARG A 17 20.16 13.52 -1.87
N GLU A 18 20.48 14.80 -1.82
CA GLU A 18 20.20 15.65 -0.66
C GLU A 18 18.70 15.73 -0.32
N ILE A 19 17.85 15.92 -1.34
CA ILE A 19 16.40 15.94 -1.16
C ILE A 19 15.92 14.61 -0.59
N PHE A 20 16.34 13.51 -1.20
CA PHE A 20 15.93 12.17 -0.79
C PHE A 20 16.37 11.85 0.64
N GLU A 21 17.65 12.08 0.97
CA GLU A 21 18.17 11.80 2.31
C GLU A 21 17.49 12.66 3.38
N ARG A 22 17.21 13.92 3.08
CA ARG A 22 16.52 14.81 4.04
C ARG A 22 15.10 14.35 4.31
N LEU A 23 14.32 14.03 3.27
CA LEU A 23 12.93 13.65 3.43
C LEU A 23 12.80 12.22 3.99
N ASN A 24 13.72 11.30 3.64
CA ASN A 24 13.69 9.92 4.12
C ASN A 24 14.05 9.78 5.61
N LYS A 25 14.74 10.80 6.20
CA LYS A 25 15.06 10.84 7.64
C LYS A 25 13.89 11.32 8.50
N ILE A 26 12.81 11.83 7.89
CA ILE A 26 11.67 12.35 8.66
C ILE A 26 10.90 11.18 9.26
N ASP A 27 10.82 11.16 10.58
CA ASP A 27 9.98 10.20 11.31
C ASP A 27 8.50 10.57 11.18
N LEU A 28 7.73 9.67 10.58
CA LEU A 28 6.29 9.82 10.38
C LEU A 28 5.46 8.94 11.33
N THR A 29 6.06 8.31 12.32
CA THR A 29 5.39 7.34 13.20
C THR A 29 4.12 7.91 13.85
N ASN A 30 4.15 9.20 14.23
CA ASN A 30 3.02 9.91 14.84
C ASN A 30 2.14 10.67 13.84
N GLU A 31 2.48 10.62 12.55
CA GLU A 31 1.87 11.43 11.48
C GLU A 31 1.04 10.59 10.50
N VAL A 32 1.03 9.28 10.70
CA VAL A 32 0.33 8.32 9.85
C VAL A 32 -0.90 7.77 10.53
N ASP A 33 -1.98 7.63 9.75
CA ASP A 33 -3.20 6.97 10.19
C ASP A 33 -3.16 5.48 9.83
N LYS A 34 -3.69 4.63 10.70
CA LYS A 34 -3.89 3.20 10.41
C LYS A 34 -5.35 2.94 10.06
N LYS A 35 -5.61 2.40 8.88
CA LYS A 35 -6.94 1.99 8.44
C LYS A 35 -6.88 0.59 7.84
N MET A 36 -7.61 -0.37 8.43
CA MET A 36 -7.68 -1.75 7.94
C MET A 36 -6.30 -2.41 7.73
N ASN A 37 -5.38 -2.27 8.67
CA ASN A 37 -3.99 -2.73 8.61
C ASN A 37 -3.11 -2.08 7.53
N LEU A 38 -3.55 -0.96 6.94
CA LEU A 38 -2.73 -0.16 6.04
C LEU A 38 -2.32 1.12 6.74
N THR A 39 -1.04 1.40 6.70
CA THR A 39 -0.48 2.70 7.14
C THR A 39 -0.74 3.72 6.05
N TYR A 40 -1.23 4.88 6.41
CA TYR A 40 -1.64 5.92 5.48
C TYR A 40 -1.14 7.29 5.90
N LEU A 41 -0.37 7.94 5.04
CA LEU A 41 -0.03 9.36 5.19
C LEU A 41 -1.07 10.21 4.47
N SER A 42 -1.75 11.11 5.19
CA SER A 42 -2.72 11.99 4.55
C SER A 42 -2.03 12.99 3.61
N TRP A 43 -2.69 13.36 2.51
CA TRP A 43 -2.15 14.31 1.54
C TRP A 43 -1.87 15.68 2.18
N ALA A 44 -2.72 16.12 3.10
CA ALA A 44 -2.56 17.40 3.78
C ALA A 44 -1.29 17.42 4.65
N LYS A 45 -1.02 16.29 5.34
CA LYS A 45 0.18 16.14 6.15
C LYS A 45 1.43 16.04 5.30
N ALA A 46 1.38 15.25 4.22
CA ALA A 46 2.47 15.17 3.24
C ALA A 46 2.82 16.56 2.69
N TRP A 47 1.79 17.35 2.32
CA TRP A 47 1.97 18.70 1.82
C TRP A 47 2.57 19.65 2.87
N GLN A 48 2.06 19.60 4.10
CA GLN A 48 2.59 20.40 5.21
C GLN A 48 4.08 20.13 5.45
N ILE A 49 4.45 18.85 5.53
CA ILE A 49 5.84 18.44 5.75
C ILE A 49 6.71 18.90 4.58
N LEU A 50 6.23 18.72 3.35
CA LEU A 50 6.95 19.10 2.15
C LEU A 50 7.22 20.61 2.14
N LYS A 51 6.19 21.44 2.37
CA LYS A 51 6.31 22.91 2.39
C LYS A 51 7.18 23.43 3.54
N ASN A 52 7.20 22.76 4.69
CA ASN A 52 8.06 23.11 5.80
C ASN A 52 9.55 22.86 5.50
N ASN A 53 9.85 21.82 4.72
CA ASN A 53 11.23 21.47 4.36
C ASN A 53 11.70 22.14 3.07
N TYR A 54 10.79 22.33 2.12
CA TYR A 54 11.01 22.90 0.79
C TYR A 54 9.89 23.88 0.45
N PRO A 55 9.99 25.17 0.84
CA PRO A 55 8.94 26.15 0.57
C PRO A 55 8.62 26.35 -0.92
N SER A 56 9.60 26.10 -1.81
CA SER A 56 9.48 26.14 -3.26
C SER A 56 8.76 24.94 -3.85
N ALA A 57 8.55 23.86 -3.06
CA ALA A 57 7.89 22.65 -3.56
C ALA A 57 6.50 22.95 -4.13
N ASP A 58 6.18 22.32 -5.24
CA ASP A 58 4.90 22.45 -5.91
C ASP A 58 4.42 21.09 -6.45
N TYR A 59 3.15 20.99 -6.80
CA TYR A 59 2.60 19.81 -7.45
C TYR A 59 1.68 20.15 -8.59
N LYS A 60 1.56 19.24 -9.54
CA LYS A 60 0.72 19.39 -10.73
C LYS A 60 -0.12 18.15 -10.95
N ILE A 61 -1.43 18.33 -11.06
CA ILE A 61 -2.33 17.31 -11.59
C ILE A 61 -2.37 17.50 -13.11
N TYR A 62 -1.88 16.51 -13.83
CA TYR A 62 -1.88 16.52 -15.29
C TYR A 62 -3.29 16.29 -15.80
N LYS A 63 -3.64 17.01 -16.86
CA LYS A 63 -4.95 16.93 -17.48
C LYS A 63 -4.83 16.41 -18.90
N ASN A 64 -5.85 15.71 -19.33
CA ASN A 64 -6.02 15.25 -20.69
C ASN A 64 -7.05 16.13 -21.40
N LEU A 65 -6.78 16.53 -22.64
CA LEU A 65 -7.71 17.27 -23.48
C LEU A 65 -8.55 16.28 -24.28
N ILE A 66 -9.85 16.23 -23.98
CA ILE A 66 -10.79 15.41 -24.74
C ILE A 66 -11.69 16.27 -25.61
N LYS A 67 -12.06 15.71 -26.78
CA LYS A 67 -13.06 16.28 -27.67
C LYS A 67 -14.34 15.49 -27.52
N THR A 68 -15.42 16.17 -27.16
CA THR A 68 -16.72 15.54 -26.99
C THR A 68 -17.65 16.10 -28.07
N GLU A 69 -18.35 15.20 -28.74
CA GLU A 69 -19.40 15.58 -29.70
C GLU A 69 -20.76 15.28 -29.07
N GLU A 70 -21.60 16.28 -29.03
CA GLU A 70 -22.98 16.15 -28.57
C GLU A 70 -23.96 16.40 -29.74
N GLU A 71 -24.89 15.48 -29.88
CA GLU A 71 -26.00 15.65 -30.84
C GLU A 71 -27.26 16.10 -30.11
N TYR A 72 -27.78 17.23 -30.52
CA TYR A 72 -29.09 17.74 -30.07
C TYR A 72 -30.11 17.57 -31.17
N ILE A 73 -31.18 16.83 -30.88
CA ILE A 73 -32.30 16.65 -31.77
C ILE A 73 -33.39 17.63 -31.31
N ARG A 74 -33.69 18.63 -32.15
CA ARG A 74 -34.84 19.52 -31.95
C ARG A 74 -35.89 19.16 -32.97
N GLU A 75 -37.10 18.89 -32.51
CA GLU A 75 -38.27 18.69 -33.36
C GLU A 75 -39.04 20.02 -33.45
N ASP A 76 -39.23 20.51 -34.66
CA ASP A 76 -40.05 21.67 -34.92
C ASP A 76 -41.50 21.27 -34.71
N LYS A 77 -42.20 21.98 -33.83
CA LYS A 77 -43.56 21.62 -33.39
C LYS A 77 -44.63 21.80 -34.48
N ASP A 78 -44.34 22.67 -35.46
CA ASP A 78 -45.35 23.02 -36.50
C ASP A 78 -45.17 22.16 -37.76
N SER A 79 -43.93 21.80 -38.09
CA SER A 79 -43.61 21.04 -39.29
C SER A 79 -43.25 19.55 -39.02
N GLY A 80 -43.02 19.16 -37.75
CA GLY A 80 -42.57 17.81 -37.38
C GLY A 80 -41.15 17.49 -37.86
N VAL A 81 -40.42 18.47 -38.39
CA VAL A 81 -39.06 18.25 -38.90
C VAL A 81 -38.05 18.18 -37.77
N LYS A 82 -37.26 17.08 -37.73
CA LYS A 82 -36.17 16.92 -36.77
C LYS A 82 -34.89 17.56 -37.30
N LYS A 83 -34.41 18.56 -36.59
CA LYS A 83 -33.11 19.20 -36.85
C LYS A 83 -32.08 18.62 -35.91
N ILE A 84 -31.05 17.98 -36.48
CA ILE A 84 -29.90 17.46 -35.72
C ILE A 84 -28.82 18.55 -35.72
N THR A 85 -28.44 18.99 -34.54
CA THR A 85 -27.31 19.92 -34.34
C THR A 85 -26.20 19.15 -33.63
N ARG A 86 -25.01 19.14 -34.24
CA ARG A 86 -23.79 18.56 -33.62
C ARG A 86 -22.95 19.72 -33.10
N THR A 87 -22.58 19.64 -31.85
CA THR A 87 -21.66 20.59 -31.22
C THR A 87 -20.44 19.83 -30.70
N THR A 88 -19.26 20.27 -31.12
CA THR A 88 -18.00 19.75 -30.61
C THR A 88 -17.43 20.73 -29.60
N TYR A 89 -17.07 20.26 -28.44
CA TYR A 89 -16.35 21.05 -27.44
C TYR A 89 -15.13 20.33 -26.92
N GLU A 90 -14.12 21.08 -26.51
CA GLU A 90 -12.90 20.56 -25.89
C GLU A 90 -12.99 20.77 -24.39
N GLN A 91 -12.65 19.73 -23.64
CA GLN A 91 -12.66 19.76 -22.19
C GLN A 91 -11.37 19.15 -21.63
N GLU A 92 -10.77 19.81 -20.64
CA GLU A 92 -9.70 19.27 -19.85
C GLU A 92 -10.23 18.42 -18.70
N ILE A 93 -9.84 17.16 -18.67
CA ILE A 93 -10.19 16.22 -17.60
C ILE A 93 -8.94 15.75 -16.85
N PRO A 94 -8.99 15.58 -15.51
CA PRO A 94 -7.82 15.21 -14.70
C PRO A 94 -7.56 13.70 -14.65
N TYR A 95 -7.79 12.99 -15.75
CA TYR A 95 -7.47 11.58 -15.90
C TYR A 95 -7.17 11.22 -17.36
N PHE A 96 -6.52 10.09 -17.54
CA PHE A 96 -6.19 9.47 -18.81
C PHE A 96 -6.89 8.11 -18.90
N THR A 97 -7.04 7.55 -20.10
CA THR A 97 -7.73 6.26 -20.29
C THR A 97 -7.08 5.44 -21.39
N ASP A 98 -7.13 4.13 -21.23
CA ASP A 98 -6.81 3.12 -22.24
C ASP A 98 -8.05 2.62 -23.01
N GLY A 99 -9.20 3.28 -22.79
CA GLY A 99 -10.50 2.90 -23.36
C GLY A 99 -11.29 1.88 -22.52
N LYS A 100 -10.70 1.31 -21.46
CA LYS A 100 -11.33 0.33 -20.54
C LYS A 100 -11.36 0.83 -19.12
N THR A 101 -10.25 1.38 -18.66
CA THR A 101 -10.03 1.92 -17.32
C THR A 101 -9.46 3.32 -17.41
N CYS A 102 -9.25 3.94 -16.25
CA CYS A 102 -8.65 5.27 -16.15
C CYS A 102 -7.50 5.28 -15.16
N PHE A 103 -6.58 6.22 -15.36
CA PHE A 103 -5.53 6.54 -14.41
C PHE A 103 -5.34 8.04 -14.30
N VAL A 104 -4.84 8.49 -13.17
CA VAL A 104 -4.43 9.86 -12.92
C VAL A 104 -2.91 9.99 -13.02
N ARG A 105 -2.42 11.19 -13.32
CA ARG A 105 -1.00 11.51 -13.37
C ARG A 105 -0.75 12.75 -12.53
N VAL A 106 0.13 12.64 -11.52
CA VAL A 106 0.46 13.73 -10.62
C VAL A 106 1.97 13.85 -10.50
N GLY A 107 2.49 15.05 -10.70
CA GLY A 107 3.90 15.38 -10.51
C GLY A 107 4.10 16.19 -9.24
N VAL A 108 5.17 15.91 -8.51
CA VAL A 108 5.66 16.72 -7.40
C VAL A 108 7.04 17.25 -7.75
N THR A 109 7.21 18.56 -7.66
CA THR A 109 8.46 19.24 -7.99
C THR A 109 9.08 19.81 -6.73
N ILE A 110 10.36 19.50 -6.48
CA ILE A 110 11.18 20.05 -5.42
C ILE A 110 12.46 20.59 -6.05
N ASP A 111 12.72 21.88 -5.88
CA ASP A 111 13.92 22.56 -6.40
C ASP A 111 14.21 22.28 -7.88
N GLY A 112 13.14 22.24 -8.69
CA GLY A 112 13.20 22.00 -10.13
C GLY A 112 13.33 20.52 -10.53
N ILE A 113 13.29 19.59 -9.58
CA ILE A 113 13.28 18.14 -9.84
C ILE A 113 11.86 17.63 -9.68
N GLU A 114 11.28 17.08 -10.74
CA GLU A 114 9.94 16.53 -10.75
C GLU A 114 9.96 15.00 -10.75
N TYR A 115 9.18 14.41 -9.84
CA TYR A 115 8.80 12.99 -9.93
C TYR A 115 7.31 12.85 -10.17
N ILE A 116 6.98 12.03 -11.16
CA ILE A 116 5.60 11.78 -11.58
C ILE A 116 5.16 10.40 -11.09
N GLU A 117 3.95 10.34 -10.58
CA GLU A 117 3.23 9.10 -10.26
C GLU A 117 2.00 8.98 -11.14
N GLU A 118 1.81 7.77 -11.68
CA GLU A 118 0.60 7.35 -12.37
C GLU A 118 -0.13 6.32 -11.51
N LEU A 119 -1.39 6.57 -11.22
CA LEU A 119 -2.18 5.70 -10.37
C LEU A 119 -3.53 5.38 -11.03
N PRO A 120 -3.92 4.10 -11.11
CA PRO A 120 -5.26 3.75 -11.57
C PRO A 120 -6.36 4.39 -10.73
N VAL A 121 -7.47 4.76 -11.37
CA VAL A 121 -8.68 5.12 -10.65
C VAL A 121 -9.30 3.85 -10.09
N MET A 122 -9.40 3.75 -8.75
CA MET A 122 -9.73 2.53 -8.04
C MET A 122 -10.93 2.71 -7.11
N ASP A 123 -11.65 1.62 -6.89
CA ASP A 123 -12.69 1.52 -5.87
C ASP A 123 -12.09 1.42 -4.43
N ASN A 124 -12.97 1.24 -3.44
CA ASN A 124 -12.55 1.12 -2.03
C ASN A 124 -11.84 -0.22 -1.72
N LYS A 125 -11.85 -1.17 -2.67
CA LYS A 125 -11.16 -2.47 -2.56
C LYS A 125 -9.86 -2.50 -3.37
N ASN A 126 -9.41 -1.34 -3.89
CA ASN A 126 -8.26 -1.18 -4.76
C ASN A 126 -8.38 -1.87 -6.14
N ASN A 127 -9.60 -2.20 -6.61
CA ASN A 127 -9.78 -2.67 -7.97
C ASN A 127 -9.88 -1.49 -8.92
N ALA A 128 -9.26 -1.60 -10.10
CA ALA A 128 -9.40 -0.60 -11.16
C ALA A 128 -10.87 -0.49 -11.58
N VAL A 129 -11.37 0.74 -11.71
CA VAL A 129 -12.75 1.03 -12.07
C VAL A 129 -12.88 1.12 -13.59
N ARG A 130 -13.93 0.54 -14.15
CA ARG A 130 -14.26 0.68 -15.59
C ARG A 130 -14.56 2.13 -15.93
N LEU A 131 -14.23 2.52 -17.15
CA LEU A 131 -14.39 3.91 -17.63
C LEU A 131 -15.81 4.47 -17.40
N GLU A 132 -16.83 3.65 -17.65
CA GLU A 132 -18.24 4.06 -17.52
C GLU A 132 -18.67 4.31 -16.05
N ALA A 133 -17.93 3.73 -15.09
CA ALA A 133 -18.20 3.85 -13.66
C ALA A 133 -17.29 4.88 -12.94
N VAL A 134 -16.44 5.58 -13.69
CA VAL A 134 -15.55 6.61 -13.13
C VAL A 134 -16.35 7.82 -12.70
N THR A 135 -16.14 8.24 -11.45
CA THR A 135 -16.76 9.46 -10.91
C THR A 135 -15.67 10.48 -10.54
N SER A 136 -16.04 11.75 -10.52
CA SER A 136 -15.14 12.83 -10.09
C SER A 136 -14.59 12.62 -8.67
N THR A 137 -15.38 12.01 -7.79
CA THR A 137 -14.96 11.65 -6.42
C THR A 137 -13.84 10.61 -6.44
N LEU A 138 -13.92 9.57 -7.26
CA LEU A 138 -12.90 8.54 -7.39
C LEU A 138 -11.63 9.12 -8.01
N VAL A 139 -11.76 9.94 -9.03
CA VAL A 139 -10.65 10.64 -9.67
C VAL A 139 -9.92 11.52 -8.66
N ASN A 140 -10.64 12.34 -7.91
CA ASN A 140 -10.06 13.22 -6.90
C ASN A 140 -9.31 12.44 -5.80
N LYS A 141 -9.89 11.33 -5.31
CA LYS A 141 -9.21 10.44 -4.35
C LYS A 141 -7.92 9.87 -4.93
N SER A 142 -7.95 9.41 -6.19
CA SER A 142 -6.79 8.86 -6.87
C SER A 142 -5.70 9.91 -7.10
N CYS A 143 -6.05 11.16 -7.42
CA CYS A 143 -5.09 12.26 -7.54
C CYS A 143 -4.32 12.50 -6.24
N TYR A 144 -5.00 12.52 -5.09
CA TYR A 144 -4.32 12.74 -3.82
C TYR A 144 -3.51 11.53 -3.35
N ARG A 145 -3.93 10.30 -3.68
CA ARG A 145 -3.11 9.10 -3.46
C ARG A 145 -1.85 9.12 -4.34
N ALA A 146 -1.97 9.49 -5.61
CA ALA A 146 -0.84 9.64 -6.51
C ALA A 146 0.11 10.76 -6.03
N PHE A 147 -0.43 11.88 -5.52
CA PHE A 147 0.36 12.95 -4.94
C PHE A 147 1.26 12.44 -3.79
N VAL A 148 0.70 11.69 -2.83
CA VAL A 148 1.49 11.18 -1.69
C VAL A 148 2.56 10.19 -2.15
N LYS A 149 2.26 9.33 -3.14
CA LYS A 149 3.26 8.43 -3.75
C LYS A 149 4.35 9.18 -4.51
N ALA A 150 4.00 10.28 -5.19
CA ALA A 150 5.00 11.15 -5.83
C ALA A 150 5.92 11.82 -4.78
N CYS A 151 5.38 12.21 -3.60
CA CYS A 151 6.19 12.66 -2.47
C CYS A 151 7.13 11.57 -1.96
N ALA A 152 6.67 10.31 -1.92
CA ALA A 152 7.48 9.17 -1.50
C ALA A 152 8.67 8.92 -2.45
N LYS A 153 8.53 9.18 -3.75
CA LYS A 153 9.65 9.12 -4.72
C LYS A 153 10.75 10.15 -4.40
N HIS A 154 10.42 11.24 -3.74
CA HIS A 154 11.40 12.18 -3.19
C HIS A 154 11.97 11.76 -1.82
N GLY A 155 11.52 10.62 -1.27
CA GLY A 155 11.98 10.07 0.01
C GLY A 155 10.97 10.17 1.16
N LEU A 156 9.91 11.00 1.06
CA LEU A 156 8.98 11.22 2.16
C LEU A 156 8.10 10.00 2.42
N GLY A 157 8.38 9.27 3.51
CA GLY A 157 7.58 8.11 3.91
C GLY A 157 7.63 6.94 2.94
N LEU A 158 8.73 6.76 2.21
CA LEU A 158 8.89 5.69 1.23
C LEU A 158 8.62 4.29 1.83
N TYR A 159 9.02 4.08 3.08
CA TYR A 159 8.81 2.82 3.80
C TYR A 159 7.32 2.43 3.97
N ILE A 160 6.40 3.40 3.91
CA ILE A 160 4.95 3.15 4.01
C ILE A 160 4.47 2.28 2.83
N TYR A 161 5.13 2.41 1.69
CA TYR A 161 4.80 1.71 0.45
C TYR A 161 5.65 0.45 0.22
N ALA A 162 6.59 0.15 1.15
CA ALA A 162 7.39 -1.06 1.07
C ALA A 162 6.47 -2.30 1.07
N GLY A 163 6.58 -3.12 0.03
CA GLY A 163 5.78 -4.34 -0.14
C GLY A 163 4.46 -4.18 -0.91
N GLU A 164 4.05 -2.97 -1.32
CA GLU A 164 2.85 -2.81 -2.18
C GLU A 164 3.00 -3.51 -3.54
N ASP A 165 4.21 -3.51 -4.10
CA ASP A 165 4.52 -4.08 -5.41
C ASP A 165 5.12 -5.49 -5.35
N LEU A 166 5.07 -6.15 -4.18
CA LEU A 166 5.48 -7.54 -4.09
C LEU A 166 4.57 -8.40 -4.97
N PRO A 167 5.12 -9.35 -5.73
CA PRO A 167 4.34 -10.34 -6.47
C PRO A 167 3.29 -10.98 -5.57
N GLU A 168 2.10 -11.28 -6.12
CA GLU A 168 1.00 -11.85 -5.32
C GLU A 168 1.36 -13.20 -4.69
N ASP A 169 2.22 -13.97 -5.36
CA ASP A 169 2.78 -15.22 -4.85
C ASP A 169 3.69 -15.03 -3.61
N LYS A 170 4.21 -13.81 -3.40
CA LYS A 170 4.98 -13.43 -2.19
C LYS A 170 4.14 -12.71 -1.12
N LYS A 171 2.88 -12.40 -1.41
CA LYS A 171 1.97 -11.85 -0.40
C LYS A 171 1.50 -12.99 0.50
N ILE A 172 1.92 -12.96 1.75
CA ILE A 172 1.52 -13.94 2.75
C ILE A 172 0.09 -13.62 3.20
N ASP A 173 -0.86 -14.49 2.85
CA ASP A 173 -2.23 -14.42 3.36
C ASP A 173 -2.28 -15.03 4.78
N MET A 174 -2.03 -14.22 5.79
CA MET A 174 -2.06 -14.63 7.19
C MET A 174 -3.40 -15.23 7.61
N LYS A 175 -4.51 -14.74 7.06
CA LYS A 175 -5.85 -15.28 7.40
C LYS A 175 -6.04 -16.69 6.89
N ALA A 176 -5.58 -16.96 5.67
CA ALA A 176 -5.59 -18.31 5.12
C ALA A 176 -4.70 -19.26 5.94
N LEU A 177 -3.49 -18.82 6.31
CA LEU A 177 -2.56 -19.62 7.12
C LEU A 177 -3.09 -19.88 8.54
N ILE A 178 -3.68 -18.87 9.18
CA ILE A 178 -4.33 -19.02 10.50
C ILE A 178 -5.50 -20.01 10.43
N LYS A 179 -6.31 -19.93 9.37
CA LYS A 179 -7.39 -20.88 9.15
C LYS A 179 -6.87 -22.30 8.99
N GLU A 180 -5.81 -22.48 8.22
CA GLU A 180 -5.16 -23.77 8.01
C GLU A 180 -4.57 -24.31 9.33
N ALA A 181 -3.87 -23.48 10.11
CA ALA A 181 -3.34 -23.86 11.43
C ALA A 181 -4.46 -24.32 12.39
N ASN A 182 -5.60 -23.63 12.39
CA ASN A 182 -6.76 -24.00 13.21
C ASN A 182 -7.43 -25.31 12.79
N MET A 183 -7.31 -25.68 11.51
CA MET A 183 -7.87 -26.94 10.97
C MET A 183 -6.96 -28.16 11.22
N GLN A 184 -5.71 -27.96 11.71
CA GLN A 184 -4.81 -29.08 12.02
C GLN A 184 -5.44 -30.00 13.04
N LYS A 185 -5.61 -31.26 12.64
CA LYS A 185 -6.01 -32.35 13.55
C LYS A 185 -4.77 -32.76 14.33
N VAL A 186 -4.64 -32.24 15.53
CA VAL A 186 -3.54 -32.59 16.42
C VAL A 186 -3.98 -33.77 17.30
N SER A 187 -3.28 -34.90 17.23
CA SER A 187 -3.36 -35.92 18.28
C SER A 187 -2.58 -35.39 19.48
N ALA A 188 -3.28 -34.70 20.35
CA ALA A 188 -2.65 -33.91 21.44
C ALA A 188 -2.67 -34.69 22.75
N GLU A 189 -2.33 -36.00 22.76
CA GLU A 189 -2.19 -36.73 23.98
C GLU A 189 -1.07 -36.14 24.85
N PRO A 190 -1.23 -36.16 26.19
CA PRO A 190 -0.17 -35.74 27.11
C PRO A 190 1.10 -36.51 26.79
N LYS A 191 2.21 -35.77 26.68
CA LYS A 191 3.52 -36.29 26.34
C LYS A 191 4.28 -36.66 27.63
N LYS A 192 5.43 -37.33 27.47
CA LYS A 192 6.39 -37.38 28.58
C LYS A 192 6.80 -35.95 28.93
N ASP A 193 7.04 -35.67 30.22
CA ASP A 193 7.36 -34.32 30.67
C ASP A 193 8.59 -33.72 30.00
N GLU A 194 9.60 -34.52 29.68
CA GLU A 194 10.78 -34.09 28.91
C GLU A 194 10.38 -33.63 27.48
N ASP A 195 9.58 -34.43 26.79
CA ASP A 195 9.13 -34.10 25.42
C ASP A 195 8.23 -32.85 25.39
N PHE A 196 7.40 -32.68 26.43
CA PHE A 196 6.58 -31.50 26.57
C PHE A 196 7.41 -30.25 26.84
N ASN A 197 8.41 -30.33 27.70
CA ASN A 197 9.31 -29.21 28.01
C ASN A 197 10.08 -28.77 26.76
N ILE A 198 10.62 -29.73 25.98
CA ILE A 198 11.27 -29.45 24.70
C ILE A 198 10.31 -28.71 23.74
N LEU A 199 9.09 -29.19 23.61
CA LEU A 199 8.07 -28.58 22.72
C LEU A 199 7.74 -27.14 23.16
N LYS A 200 7.59 -26.92 24.46
CA LYS A 200 7.30 -25.61 25.06
C LYS A 200 8.47 -24.64 24.89
N GLU A 201 9.69 -25.08 25.15
CA GLU A 201 10.91 -24.29 24.98
C GLU A 201 11.14 -23.94 23.50
N THR A 202 10.88 -24.88 22.59
CA THR A 202 10.92 -24.63 21.14
C THR A 202 9.99 -23.50 20.74
N LEU A 203 8.74 -23.50 21.24
CA LEU A 203 7.82 -22.42 20.99
C LEU A 203 8.30 -21.08 21.54
N ILE A 204 8.74 -21.07 22.81
CA ILE A 204 9.20 -19.82 23.46
C ILE A 204 10.39 -19.23 22.71
N ASN A 205 11.40 -20.04 22.38
CA ASN A 205 12.58 -19.60 21.65
C ASN A 205 12.22 -19.08 20.26
N LYS A 206 11.29 -19.75 19.57
CA LYS A 206 10.83 -19.31 18.27
C LYS A 206 10.13 -17.96 18.35
N VAL A 207 9.23 -17.76 19.31
CA VAL A 207 8.54 -16.49 19.55
C VAL A 207 9.55 -15.37 19.84
N LEU A 208 10.56 -15.62 20.67
CA LEU A 208 11.60 -14.63 21.01
C LEU A 208 12.46 -14.25 19.80
N ASN A 209 12.86 -15.23 18.99
CA ASN A 209 13.70 -15.00 17.82
C ASN A 209 12.96 -14.22 16.72
N GLU A 210 11.65 -14.42 16.59
CA GLU A 210 10.85 -13.83 15.51
C GLU A 210 10.25 -12.46 15.84
N GLN A 211 10.37 -11.99 17.10
CA GLN A 211 9.93 -10.64 17.49
C GLN A 211 10.60 -9.52 16.69
N SER A 212 11.79 -9.77 16.16
CA SER A 212 12.59 -8.81 15.40
C SER A 212 13.02 -9.34 14.04
N ASN A 213 12.26 -10.27 13.45
CA ASN A 213 12.62 -10.86 12.17
C ASN A 213 12.49 -9.80 11.05
N PRO A 214 13.61 -9.40 10.40
CA PRO A 214 13.62 -8.38 9.38
C PRO A 214 12.94 -8.82 8.06
N SER A 215 12.69 -10.12 7.89
CA SER A 215 12.03 -10.69 6.71
C SER A 215 10.52 -10.52 6.73
N TRP A 216 9.95 -10.18 7.89
CA TRP A 216 8.49 -10.03 8.05
C TRP A 216 8.11 -8.57 8.19
N ASN A 217 7.08 -8.18 7.43
CA ASN A 217 6.52 -6.85 7.60
C ASN A 217 5.71 -6.77 8.91
N GLU A 218 5.46 -5.54 9.36
CA GLU A 218 4.76 -5.26 10.61
C GLU A 218 3.37 -5.93 10.68
N ASN A 219 2.66 -6.05 9.55
CA ASN A 219 1.35 -6.68 9.52
C ASN A 219 1.41 -8.18 9.79
N ILE A 220 2.36 -8.89 9.19
CA ILE A 220 2.58 -10.32 9.43
C ILE A 220 2.93 -10.52 10.90
N THR A 221 3.85 -9.72 11.43
CA THR A 221 4.28 -9.78 12.82
C THR A 221 3.10 -9.53 13.76
N ASN A 222 2.32 -8.49 13.56
CA ASN A 222 1.17 -8.15 14.40
C ASN A 222 0.09 -9.24 14.36
N GLU A 223 -0.26 -9.78 13.18
CA GLU A 223 -1.25 -10.86 13.06
C GLU A 223 -0.75 -12.16 13.69
N LEU A 224 0.52 -12.49 13.55
CA LEU A 224 1.14 -13.66 14.19
C LEU A 224 1.09 -13.56 15.71
N PHE A 225 1.56 -12.46 16.28
CA PHE A 225 1.58 -12.28 17.74
C PHE A 225 0.19 -12.19 18.34
N ASN A 226 -0.77 -11.58 17.63
CA ASN A 226 -2.17 -11.59 18.02
C ASN A 226 -2.74 -13.02 18.02
N TYR A 227 -2.46 -13.81 16.98
CA TYR A 227 -2.86 -15.21 16.92
C TYR A 227 -2.24 -16.05 18.07
N ILE A 228 -0.96 -15.86 18.36
CA ILE A 228 -0.26 -16.54 19.46
C ILE A 228 -0.95 -16.21 20.79
N SER A 229 -1.21 -14.93 21.05
CA SER A 229 -1.86 -14.47 22.29
C SER A 229 -3.25 -15.06 22.47
N ILE A 230 -4.07 -15.02 21.43
CA ILE A 230 -5.45 -15.57 21.46
C ILE A 230 -5.41 -17.09 21.62
N THR A 231 -4.57 -17.78 20.85
CA THR A 231 -4.52 -19.25 20.83
C THR A 231 -3.95 -19.81 22.12
N ALA A 232 -2.90 -19.22 22.66
CA ALA A 232 -2.34 -19.64 23.95
C ALA A 232 -3.29 -19.33 25.13
N GLY A 233 -4.01 -18.21 25.08
CA GLY A 233 -4.97 -17.75 26.10
C GLY A 233 -4.35 -17.42 27.45
N LYS A 234 -3.05 -17.58 27.62
CA LYS A 234 -2.26 -17.33 28.83
C LYS A 234 -0.77 -17.17 28.47
N PRO A 235 0.06 -16.64 29.39
CA PRO A 235 1.51 -16.55 29.16
C PRO A 235 2.11 -17.90 28.77
N LEU A 236 3.01 -17.93 27.78
CA LEU A 236 3.61 -19.16 27.26
C LEU A 236 4.35 -19.96 28.36
N SER A 237 4.91 -19.27 29.35
CA SER A 237 5.54 -19.90 30.52
C SER A 237 4.57 -20.75 31.38
N GLN A 238 3.26 -20.42 31.32
CA GLN A 238 2.21 -21.09 32.10
C GLN A 238 1.51 -22.24 31.34
N LEU A 239 1.94 -22.55 30.11
CA LEU A 239 1.43 -23.70 29.37
C LEU A 239 1.78 -24.99 30.06
N SER A 240 0.84 -25.92 30.12
CA SER A 240 0.90 -27.17 30.86
C SER A 240 0.79 -28.39 29.93
N ASN A 241 1.25 -29.56 30.41
CA ASN A 241 1.21 -30.81 29.66
C ASN A 241 -0.22 -31.41 29.64
N ASN A 242 -1.15 -30.70 28.97
CA ASN A 242 -2.51 -31.12 28.77
C ASN A 242 -2.91 -31.06 27.30
N TYR A 243 -4.02 -31.71 26.94
CA TYR A 243 -4.52 -31.79 25.57
C TYR A 243 -4.64 -30.41 24.90
N GLN A 244 -5.23 -29.43 25.61
CA GLN A 244 -5.52 -28.11 25.04
C GLN A 244 -4.24 -27.32 24.76
N ASP A 245 -3.33 -27.26 25.73
CA ASP A 245 -2.08 -26.50 25.61
C ASP A 245 -1.16 -27.12 24.54
N ILE A 246 -1.05 -28.46 24.50
CA ILE A 246 -0.29 -29.15 23.45
C ILE A 246 -0.87 -28.88 22.08
N SER A 247 -2.19 -28.93 21.94
CA SER A 247 -2.88 -28.58 20.69
C SER A 247 -2.57 -27.14 20.26
N ASN A 248 -2.64 -26.19 21.20
CA ASN A 248 -2.35 -24.78 20.94
C ASN A 248 -0.89 -24.56 20.52
N ILE A 249 0.08 -25.16 21.24
CA ILE A 249 1.50 -25.10 20.87
C ILE A 249 1.73 -25.63 19.45
N THR A 250 1.14 -26.77 19.12
CA THR A 250 1.33 -27.39 17.81
C THR A 250 0.75 -26.53 16.68
N LYS A 251 -0.41 -25.91 16.87
CA LYS A 251 -0.99 -24.99 15.89
C LYS A 251 -0.14 -23.75 15.66
N ILE A 252 0.42 -23.18 16.74
CA ILE A 252 1.30 -22.02 16.65
C ILE A 252 2.59 -22.40 15.93
N LEU A 253 3.22 -23.52 16.27
CA LEU A 253 4.44 -23.99 15.60
C LEU A 253 4.19 -24.31 14.11
N TYR A 254 3.03 -24.87 13.77
CA TYR A 254 2.64 -25.10 12.39
C TYR A 254 2.55 -23.78 11.62
N LEU A 255 1.97 -22.74 12.22
CA LEU A 255 1.90 -21.44 11.58
C LEU A 255 3.30 -20.84 11.33
N PHE A 256 4.22 -20.95 12.28
CA PHE A 256 5.62 -20.57 12.09
C PHE A 256 6.27 -21.30 10.92
N GLN A 257 6.11 -22.63 10.87
CA GLN A 257 6.65 -23.43 9.78
C GLN A 257 6.14 -22.97 8.41
N LYS A 258 4.84 -22.69 8.29
CA LYS A 258 4.24 -22.21 7.04
C LYS A 258 4.71 -20.82 6.64
N LEU A 259 5.00 -19.97 7.59
CA LEU A 259 5.60 -18.65 7.33
C LEU A 259 7.03 -18.78 6.81
N GLU A 260 7.82 -19.67 7.40
CA GLU A 260 9.19 -19.95 6.95
C GLU A 260 9.24 -20.52 5.53
N GLU A 261 8.35 -21.49 5.21
CA GLU A 261 8.22 -22.08 3.87
C GLU A 261 7.91 -21.03 2.79
N LYS A 262 7.22 -19.95 3.15
CA LYS A 262 6.84 -18.88 2.22
C LYS A 262 7.88 -17.76 2.10
N ASN A 263 8.79 -17.63 3.05
CA ASN A 263 9.85 -16.62 3.05
C ASN A 263 11.16 -17.11 2.41
N LEU A 264 11.24 -18.38 2.00
CA LEU A 264 12.33 -18.94 1.23
C LEU A 264 12.06 -18.82 -0.27
#